data_7246610bc900298073e2d57a7a1b00b7
#
_entry.id   7246610bc900298073e2d57a7a1b00b7
#
_cell.length_a   1.000
_cell.length_b   1.000
_cell.length_c   1.000
_cell.angle_alpha   90.00
_cell.angle_beta   90.00
_cell.angle_gamma   90.00
#
_symmetry.space_group_name_H-M   'P 1'
#
loop_
_entity.id
_entity.type
_entity.pdbx_description
1 polymer ?
#
loop_
_entity_poly.entity_id
_entity_poly.type
_entity_poly.pdbx_seq_one_letter_code
_entity_poly.pdbx_strand_id
1 'polypeptide(L)'
;MVDLDKLGIVEFIGKRYGTFNPFVIADKLNIAVEWCDLGHNLMGKVAYMGNHPIVLLNEAFKDKNSQYFYCAHELAHVIWQEGLTGAYNLNSQFKSKFEYQATQYAILILINLYREDYDRLPSTYRELETEYGIPEQ
;
A
#
# COMPACT_ATOMS: atom_id res chain seq x y z
N MET A 1 -8.99 15.77 -2.62
CA MET A 1 -9.84 15.75 -1.40
C MET A 1 -9.64 14.45 -0.65
N VAL A 2 -9.48 14.51 0.64
CA VAL A 2 -9.35 13.32 1.48
C VAL A 2 -10.72 12.69 1.70
N ASP A 3 -10.80 11.38 1.49
CA ASP A 3 -11.98 10.59 1.80
C ASP A 3 -11.98 10.29 3.29
N LEU A 4 -12.90 10.89 4.05
CA LEU A 4 -12.94 10.77 5.50
C LEU A 4 -13.23 9.35 5.96
N ASP A 5 -14.00 8.58 5.18
CA ASP A 5 -14.29 7.18 5.53
C ASP A 5 -13.04 6.33 5.41
N LYS A 6 -12.26 6.52 4.34
CA LYS A 6 -10.99 5.81 4.17
C LYS A 6 -9.99 6.22 5.25
N LEU A 7 -9.93 7.51 5.59
CA LEU A 7 -9.05 7.99 6.65
C LEU A 7 -9.34 7.30 7.98
N GLY A 8 -10.62 7.20 8.35
CA GLY A 8 -11.02 6.52 9.59
C GLY A 8 -10.62 5.05 9.60
N ILE A 9 -10.78 4.36 8.46
CA ILE A 9 -10.38 2.96 8.33
C ILE A 9 -8.88 2.81 8.51
N VAL A 10 -8.08 3.67 7.88
CA VAL A 10 -6.62 3.62 8.01
C VAL A 10 -6.18 3.91 9.44
N GLU A 11 -6.79 4.91 10.08
CA GLU A 11 -6.46 5.23 11.47
C GLU A 11 -6.77 4.06 12.41
N PHE A 12 -7.86 3.35 12.17
CA PHE A 12 -8.21 2.17 12.95
C PHE A 12 -7.11 1.10 12.86
N ILE A 13 -6.60 0.84 11.65
CA ILE A 13 -5.53 -0.14 11.44
C ILE A 13 -4.27 0.27 12.20
N GLY A 14 -3.89 1.53 12.12
CA GLY A 14 -2.71 2.04 12.82
C GLY A 14 -2.82 1.91 14.33
N LYS A 15 -3.98 2.22 14.89
CA LYS A 15 -4.23 2.08 16.33
C LYS A 15 -4.17 0.62 16.76
N ARG A 16 -4.76 -0.27 15.96
CA ARG A 16 -4.79 -1.69 16.28
C ARG A 16 -3.39 -2.31 16.32
N TYR A 17 -2.53 -1.93 15.38
CA TYR A 17 -1.20 -2.55 15.25
C TYR A 17 -0.07 -1.68 15.79
N GLY A 18 -0.37 -0.47 16.23
CA GLY A 18 0.60 0.41 16.88
C GLY A 18 1.58 1.09 15.94
N THR A 19 1.32 1.04 14.63
CA THR A 19 2.19 1.66 13.64
C THR A 19 1.47 1.78 12.30
N PHE A 20 1.96 2.69 11.46
CA PHE A 20 1.53 2.81 10.07
C PHE A 20 2.59 2.30 9.08
N ASN A 21 3.68 1.70 9.58
CA ASN A 21 4.68 1.10 8.69
C ASN A 21 4.07 -0.13 8.00
N PRO A 22 3.93 -0.11 6.66
CA PRO A 22 3.23 -1.19 5.96
C PRO A 22 3.92 -2.55 6.08
N PHE A 23 5.25 -2.58 6.20
CA PHE A 23 5.97 -3.83 6.39
C PHE A 23 5.66 -4.45 7.75
N VAL A 24 5.55 -3.63 8.79
CA VAL A 24 5.22 -4.10 10.14
C VAL A 24 3.76 -4.54 10.20
N ILE A 25 2.85 -3.78 9.58
CA ILE A 25 1.44 -4.16 9.52
C ILE A 25 1.29 -5.52 8.83
N ALA A 26 1.97 -5.71 7.69
CA ALA A 26 1.92 -6.99 6.96
C ALA A 26 2.38 -8.13 7.86
N ASP A 27 3.49 -7.96 8.57
CA ASP A 27 4.02 -8.97 9.48
C ASP A 27 2.99 -9.33 10.56
N LYS A 28 2.37 -8.34 11.17
CA LYS A 28 1.37 -8.56 12.22
C LYS A 28 0.09 -9.22 11.70
N LEU A 29 -0.20 -9.09 10.42
CA LEU A 29 -1.33 -9.75 9.76
C LEU A 29 -0.95 -11.12 9.20
N ASN A 30 0.28 -11.58 9.40
CA ASN A 30 0.81 -12.81 8.85
C ASN A 30 0.78 -12.84 7.32
N ILE A 31 1.01 -11.68 6.72
CA ILE A 31 1.13 -11.53 5.26
C ILE A 31 2.61 -11.50 4.94
N ALA A 32 3.08 -12.50 4.18
CA ALA A 32 4.47 -12.54 3.75
C ALA A 32 4.73 -11.43 2.72
N VAL A 33 5.89 -10.79 2.84
CA VAL A 33 6.36 -9.82 1.84
C VAL A 33 7.68 -10.36 1.29
N GLU A 34 7.70 -10.62 -0.02
CA GLU A 34 8.85 -11.21 -0.69
C GLU A 34 9.35 -10.29 -1.80
N TRP A 35 10.66 -10.20 -1.92
CA TRP A 35 11.31 -9.45 -2.98
C TRP A 35 11.67 -10.40 -4.12
N CYS A 36 11.32 -10.02 -5.34
CA CYS A 36 11.63 -10.83 -6.51
C CYS A 36 11.73 -9.98 -7.77
N ASP A 37 12.24 -10.57 -8.85
CA ASP A 37 12.30 -9.89 -10.12
C ASP A 37 10.91 -9.92 -10.78
N LEU A 38 10.30 -8.74 -10.88
CA LEU A 38 8.99 -8.58 -11.53
C LEU A 38 9.11 -7.90 -12.91
N GLY A 39 10.32 -7.77 -13.44
CA GLY A 39 10.56 -7.13 -14.72
C GLY A 39 10.61 -5.61 -14.59
N HIS A 40 10.34 -4.91 -15.70
CA HIS A 40 10.47 -3.45 -15.75
C HIS A 40 9.17 -2.69 -15.50
N ASN A 41 8.02 -3.35 -15.67
CA ASN A 41 6.73 -2.66 -15.67
C ASN A 41 5.86 -2.93 -14.44
N LEU A 42 6.21 -3.93 -13.63
CA LEU A 42 5.41 -4.31 -12.47
C LEU A 42 6.22 -4.05 -11.20
N MET A 43 5.67 -3.18 -10.33
CA MET A 43 6.35 -2.78 -9.10
C MET A 43 6.03 -3.72 -7.96
N GLY A 44 4.82 -4.27 -7.95
CA GLY A 44 4.36 -5.20 -6.93
C GLY A 44 3.12 -5.93 -7.37
N LYS A 45 2.77 -6.99 -6.68
CA LYS A 45 1.50 -7.69 -6.88
C LYS A 45 1.19 -8.55 -5.66
N VAL A 46 -0.07 -8.94 -5.54
CA VAL A 46 -0.51 -9.90 -4.53
C VAL A 46 -0.66 -11.26 -5.21
N ALA A 47 -0.06 -12.27 -4.61
CA ALA A 47 -0.22 -13.66 -5.03
C ALA A 47 -0.82 -14.44 -3.86
N TYR A 48 -1.34 -15.64 -4.15
CA TYR A 48 -1.94 -16.48 -3.11
C TYR A 48 -1.35 -17.88 -3.15
N MET A 49 -1.00 -18.40 -1.98
CA MET A 49 -0.71 -19.81 -1.79
C MET A 49 -1.88 -20.40 -1.02
N GLY A 50 -2.80 -21.07 -1.74
CA GLY A 50 -4.08 -21.45 -1.14
C GLY A 50 -4.84 -20.18 -0.77
N ASN A 51 -5.17 -20.02 0.51
CA ASN A 51 -5.87 -18.84 1.01
C ASN A 51 -4.92 -17.81 1.62
N HIS A 52 -3.60 -18.00 1.53
CA HIS A 52 -2.63 -17.12 2.16
C HIS A 52 -2.12 -16.09 1.16
N PRO A 53 -2.38 -14.80 1.37
CA PRO A 53 -1.85 -13.76 0.51
C PRO A 53 -0.36 -13.55 0.72
N ILE A 54 0.34 -13.28 -0.36
CA ILE A 54 1.76 -12.93 -0.36
C ILE A 54 1.89 -11.64 -1.16
N VAL A 55 2.53 -10.65 -0.56
CA VAL A 55 2.87 -9.41 -1.27
C VAL A 55 4.23 -9.62 -1.92
N LEU A 56 4.26 -9.52 -3.25
CA LEU A 56 5.50 -9.59 -4.02
C LEU A 56 5.89 -8.17 -4.41
N LEU A 57 7.11 -7.79 -4.11
CA LEU A 57 7.65 -6.48 -4.44
C LEU A 57 8.84 -6.63 -5.38
N ASN A 58 8.94 -5.73 -6.35
CA ASN A 58 10.04 -5.77 -7.30
C ASN A 58 11.35 -5.44 -6.59
N GLU A 59 12.32 -6.35 -6.67
CA GLU A 59 13.61 -6.20 -6.00
C GLU A 59 14.40 -4.97 -6.45
N ALA A 60 14.06 -4.40 -7.60
CA ALA A 60 14.67 -3.16 -8.07
C ALA A 60 14.44 -1.99 -7.11
N PHE A 61 13.44 -2.06 -6.26
CA PHE A 61 13.10 -1.00 -5.31
C PHE A 61 13.46 -1.32 -3.86
N LYS A 62 14.17 -2.42 -3.63
CA LYS A 62 14.42 -2.91 -2.27
C LYS A 62 15.11 -1.89 -1.36
N ASP A 63 16.05 -1.12 -1.89
CA ASP A 63 16.78 -0.14 -1.09
C ASP A 63 16.33 1.30 -1.36
N LYS A 64 15.16 1.47 -1.97
CA LYS A 64 14.63 2.78 -2.31
C LYS A 64 13.45 3.15 -1.40
N ASN A 65 13.25 4.44 -1.17
CA ASN A 65 12.14 4.92 -0.33
C ASN A 65 10.77 4.53 -0.90
N SER A 66 10.66 4.39 -2.21
CA SER A 66 9.40 3.99 -2.87
C SER A 66 8.91 2.60 -2.44
N GLN A 67 9.77 1.80 -1.80
CA GLN A 67 9.35 0.50 -1.26
C GLN A 67 8.14 0.63 -0.33
N TYR A 68 8.09 1.71 0.44
CA TYR A 68 6.97 1.94 1.38
C TYR A 68 5.66 2.17 0.64
N PHE A 69 5.69 2.94 -0.44
CA PHE A 69 4.49 3.16 -1.24
C PHE A 69 4.01 1.86 -1.88
N TYR A 70 4.90 1.10 -2.52
CA TYR A 70 4.50 -0.13 -3.18
C TYR A 70 4.01 -1.18 -2.20
N CYS A 71 4.66 -1.30 -1.04
CA CYS A 71 4.18 -2.21 0.01
C CYS A 71 2.79 -1.80 0.50
N ALA A 72 2.59 -0.52 0.78
CA ALA A 72 1.30 -0.03 1.24
C ALA A 72 0.20 -0.24 0.19
N HIS A 73 0.52 -0.05 -1.08
CA HIS A 73 -0.42 -0.23 -2.19
C HIS A 73 -0.88 -1.69 -2.28
N GLU A 74 0.07 -2.63 -2.28
CA GLU A 74 -0.27 -4.06 -2.34
C GLU A 74 -0.99 -4.52 -1.07
N LEU A 75 -0.56 -4.01 0.08
CA LEU A 75 -1.21 -4.31 1.35
C LEU A 75 -2.67 -3.84 1.34
N ALA A 76 -2.94 -2.70 0.74
CA ALA A 76 -4.31 -2.19 0.60
C ALA A 76 -5.19 -3.14 -0.21
N HIS A 77 -4.65 -3.75 -1.28
CA HIS A 77 -5.38 -4.77 -2.03
C HIS A 77 -5.76 -5.95 -1.14
N VAL A 78 -4.84 -6.39 -0.29
CA VAL A 78 -5.12 -7.53 0.61
C VAL A 78 -6.16 -7.16 1.65
N ILE A 79 -6.01 -6.02 2.31
CA ILE A 79 -6.85 -5.66 3.46
C ILE A 79 -8.27 -5.27 3.02
N TRP A 80 -8.38 -4.44 1.99
CA TRP A 80 -9.67 -3.82 1.64
C TRP A 80 -10.30 -4.33 0.37
N GLN A 81 -9.57 -5.12 -0.43
CA GLN A 81 -10.06 -5.60 -1.72
C GLN A 81 -9.95 -7.11 -1.88
N GLU A 82 -9.76 -7.83 -0.78
CA GLU A 82 -9.72 -9.28 -0.81
C GLU A 82 -11.04 -9.82 -1.35
N GLY A 83 -10.95 -10.81 -2.23
CA GLY A 83 -12.12 -11.40 -2.86
C GLY A 83 -12.60 -10.67 -4.10
N LEU A 84 -12.05 -9.50 -4.43
CA LEU A 84 -12.46 -8.72 -5.60
C LEU A 84 -11.61 -9.01 -6.85
N THR A 85 -10.65 -9.92 -6.75
CA THR A 85 -9.74 -10.24 -7.86
C THR A 85 -10.51 -10.72 -9.11
N GLY A 86 -11.60 -11.47 -8.92
CA GLY A 86 -12.43 -11.91 -10.04
C GLY A 86 -13.05 -10.75 -10.82
N ALA A 87 -13.36 -9.65 -10.15
CA ALA A 87 -13.91 -8.46 -10.79
C ALA A 87 -12.88 -7.78 -11.70
N TYR A 88 -11.61 -7.83 -11.35
CA TYR A 88 -10.51 -7.30 -12.16
C TYR A 88 -10.50 -7.92 -13.56
N ASN A 89 -10.75 -9.22 -13.63
CA ASN A 89 -10.66 -9.97 -14.88
C ASN A 89 -11.90 -9.81 -15.75
N LEU A 90 -12.99 -9.28 -15.18
CA LEU A 90 -14.25 -9.09 -15.90
C LEU A 90 -14.35 -7.75 -16.62
N ASN A 91 -13.65 -6.73 -16.10
CA ASN A 91 -13.85 -5.37 -16.60
C ASN A 91 -12.66 -4.48 -16.24
N SER A 92 -12.05 -3.86 -17.25
CA SER A 92 -10.92 -2.97 -17.08
C SER A 92 -11.26 -1.73 -16.25
N GLN A 93 -12.52 -1.29 -16.24
CA GLN A 93 -12.96 -0.16 -15.42
C GLN A 93 -12.91 -0.52 -13.94
N PHE A 94 -13.31 -1.75 -13.58
CA PHE A 94 -13.20 -2.21 -12.20
C PHE A 94 -11.74 -2.29 -11.76
N LYS A 95 -10.89 -2.79 -12.64
CA LYS A 95 -9.45 -2.84 -12.34
C LYS A 95 -8.89 -1.45 -12.05
N SER A 96 -9.18 -0.47 -12.91
CA SER A 96 -8.72 0.90 -12.73
C SER A 96 -9.24 1.52 -11.45
N LYS A 97 -10.51 1.26 -11.12
CA LYS A 97 -11.14 1.76 -9.90
C LYS A 97 -10.45 1.19 -8.65
N PHE A 98 -10.20 -0.13 -8.64
CA PHE A 98 -9.56 -0.78 -7.49
C PHE A 98 -8.10 -0.35 -7.33
N GLU A 99 -7.38 -0.15 -8.44
CA GLU A 99 -6.03 0.38 -8.40
C GLU A 99 -6.00 1.80 -7.81
N TYR A 100 -6.94 2.64 -8.24
CA TYR A 100 -7.06 3.99 -7.71
C TYR A 100 -7.36 3.98 -6.22
N GLN A 101 -8.30 3.14 -5.77
CA GLN A 101 -8.62 3.01 -4.35
C GLN A 101 -7.42 2.53 -3.52
N ALA A 102 -6.69 1.54 -4.04
CA ALA A 102 -5.50 1.04 -3.35
C ALA A 102 -4.44 2.14 -3.22
N THR A 103 -4.28 2.97 -4.25
CA THR A 103 -3.38 4.12 -4.19
C THR A 103 -3.83 5.12 -3.13
N GLN A 104 -5.13 5.40 -3.04
CA GLN A 104 -5.66 6.32 -2.02
C GLN A 104 -5.38 5.80 -0.61
N TYR A 105 -5.61 4.50 -0.35
CA TYR A 105 -5.30 3.90 0.95
C TYR A 105 -3.80 3.98 1.23
N ALA A 106 -2.96 3.69 0.24
CA ALA A 106 -1.52 3.75 0.41
C ALA A 106 -1.07 5.15 0.81
N ILE A 107 -1.58 6.18 0.14
CA ILE A 107 -1.25 7.57 0.46
C ILE A 107 -1.68 7.93 1.89
N LEU A 108 -2.86 7.50 2.32
CA LEU A 108 -3.32 7.76 3.69
C LEU A 108 -2.47 7.04 4.72
N ILE A 109 -2.05 5.81 4.44
CA ILE A 109 -1.10 5.08 5.29
C ILE A 109 0.19 5.88 5.42
N LEU A 110 0.72 6.37 4.31
CA LEU A 110 1.99 7.09 4.30
C LEU A 110 1.90 8.46 4.96
N ILE A 111 0.79 9.16 4.85
CA ILE A 111 0.57 10.41 5.58
C ILE A 111 0.68 10.15 7.09
N ASN A 112 0.05 9.10 7.55
CA ASN A 112 0.10 8.73 8.97
C ASN A 112 1.47 8.22 9.38
N LEU A 113 2.17 7.49 8.51
CA LEU A 113 3.54 7.07 8.77
C LEU A 113 4.47 8.27 8.88
N TYR A 114 4.28 9.28 8.03
CA TYR A 114 5.06 10.51 8.10
C TYR A 114 4.90 11.16 9.48
N ARG A 115 3.64 11.25 9.95
CA ARG A 115 3.37 11.81 11.29
C ARG A 115 4.01 10.96 12.38
N GLU A 116 4.00 9.64 12.23
CA GLU A 116 4.65 8.73 13.18
C GLU A 116 6.16 8.99 13.22
N ASP A 117 6.79 9.15 12.05
CA ASP A 117 8.24 9.31 11.94
C ASP A 117 8.72 10.71 12.35
N TYR A 118 7.94 11.75 12.08
CA TYR A 118 8.37 13.14 12.23
C TYR A 118 7.58 13.93 13.28
N ASP A 119 6.59 13.31 13.90
CA ASP A 119 5.71 13.95 14.91
C ASP A 119 5.00 15.19 14.38
N ARG A 120 4.75 15.25 13.07
CA ARG A 120 3.96 16.27 12.40
C ARG A 120 3.46 15.76 11.07
N LEU A 121 2.42 16.38 10.54
CA LEU A 121 1.94 16.06 9.19
C LEU A 121 2.87 16.69 8.15
N PRO A 122 2.95 16.10 6.92
CA PRO A 122 3.68 16.77 5.85
C PRO A 122 3.01 18.09 5.50
N SER A 123 3.83 19.10 5.21
CA SER A 123 3.32 20.44 4.88
C SER A 123 2.77 20.50 3.47
N THR A 124 3.28 19.67 2.56
CA THR A 124 2.85 19.61 1.17
C THR A 124 2.83 18.16 0.71
N TYR A 125 2.08 17.88 -0.37
CA TYR A 125 2.10 16.57 -0.99
C TYR A 125 3.48 16.21 -1.52
N ARG A 126 4.22 17.20 -2.04
CA ARG A 126 5.58 16.99 -2.54
C ARG A 126 6.53 16.49 -1.43
N GLU A 127 6.37 17.00 -0.23
CA GLU A 127 7.17 16.53 0.91
C GLU A 127 6.93 15.04 1.17
N LEU A 128 5.67 14.60 1.09
CA LEU A 128 5.31 13.21 1.23
C LEU A 128 5.86 12.37 0.07
N GLU A 129 5.72 12.86 -1.17
CA GLU A 129 6.24 12.17 -2.35
C GLU A 129 7.74 11.94 -2.25
N THR A 130 8.47 12.96 -1.82
CA THR A 130 9.93 12.92 -1.70
C THR A 130 10.35 11.91 -0.64
N GLU A 131 9.68 11.92 0.51
CA GLU A 131 10.04 11.04 1.64
C GLU A 131 9.85 9.57 1.31
N TYR A 132 8.75 9.22 0.65
CA TYR A 132 8.41 7.81 0.40
C TYR A 132 8.48 7.45 -1.08
N GLY A 133 9.01 8.33 -1.93
CA GLY A 133 9.19 8.03 -3.33
C GLY A 133 7.89 7.70 -4.05
N ILE A 134 6.80 8.42 -3.73
CA ILE A 134 5.51 8.18 -4.36
C ILE A 134 5.59 8.61 -5.83
N PRO A 135 5.22 7.74 -6.78
CA PRO A 135 5.24 8.10 -8.19
C PRO A 135 4.25 9.23 -8.50
N GLU A 136 4.56 10.02 -9.51
CA GLU A 136 3.61 11.00 -10.01
C GLU A 136 2.35 10.30 -10.52
N GLN A 137 1.21 10.89 -10.21
CA GLN A 137 -0.09 10.35 -10.60
C GLN A 137 -0.58 10.95 -11.91
#